data_d46d59c441372673d9e717b6e72627ee
#
_entry.id   d46d59c441372673d9e717b6e72627ee
#
_cell.length_a   1.000
_cell.length_b   1.000
_cell.length_c   1.000
_cell.angle_alpha   90.00
_cell.angle_beta   90.00
_cell.angle_gamma   90.00
#
_symmetry.space_group_name_H-M   'P 1'
#
loop_
_entity.id
_entity.type
_entity.pdbx_description
1 polymer ?
#
loop_
_entity_poly.entity_id
_entity_poly.type
_entity_poly.pdbx_seq_one_letter_code
_entity_poly.pdbx_strand_id
1 'polypeptide(L)'
;MGESIGFLEKAPGSAEIAARFAELHPALDAVAAVTEAHRCLYCFDAPCMGACPTHIDVPKFIKKIATGNLEGSAKTILDANILGASCSRACPVEVLCEGACVMNAYNKQPIEIGRLQRFAMDALHASGGVLPFEPGPATGKKVALIGAGPASLACAAELRRRGVAAVIYDARPLPGGLNTYGIAEYKLPLKESLREIDMLAQLGVEFVFETTVDAAKLKQLEAEYDGVFLGVGLGAIQKLGLAQEQGEGVTNALDFVAGYKSGAIVSAPAKVAVVGAGNTAIDAAIAAVRLGAAEVTMVYRRGPEQMSAFSFEYEHAKQEGVKFLWNTPAEAAFTLGCDLVVMSVGQGTHTEFVDGTVQLERGRIVVDRATGQTSNAKFFAGGDCTNGGREVVDAVADGKRAGVAMAAWLEGK
;
A
#
# COMPACT_ATOMS: atom_id res chain seq x y z
N MET A 1 -26.16 0.19 11.87
CA MET A 1 -25.41 1.15 11.03
C MET A 1 -24.28 1.65 11.91
N GLY A 2 -23.05 1.20 11.66
CA GLY A 2 -21.89 1.72 12.37
C GLY A 2 -21.69 3.17 11.96
N GLU A 3 -21.48 4.04 12.93
CA GLU A 3 -21.07 5.42 12.66
C GLU A 3 -19.81 5.40 11.83
N SER A 4 -19.76 6.18 10.75
CA SER A 4 -18.51 6.42 10.00
C SER A 4 -17.48 6.96 10.98
N ILE A 5 -16.31 6.32 11.06
CA ILE A 5 -15.23 6.77 11.95
C ILE A 5 -14.65 8.10 11.49
N GLY A 6 -14.92 8.47 10.22
CA GLY A 6 -14.60 9.79 9.66
C GLY A 6 -13.09 10.03 9.51
N PHE A 7 -12.31 9.02 9.11
CA PHE A 7 -10.89 9.19 8.83
C PHE A 7 -10.66 10.18 7.68
N LEU A 8 -11.54 10.16 6.69
CA LEU A 8 -11.48 11.11 5.57
C LEU A 8 -11.62 12.56 6.02
N GLU A 9 -12.45 12.83 7.05
CA GLU A 9 -12.61 14.17 7.60
C GLU A 9 -11.37 14.67 8.36
N LYS A 10 -10.55 13.74 8.84
CA LYS A 10 -9.27 14.02 9.51
C LYS A 10 -8.10 14.16 8.54
N ALA A 11 -8.34 13.97 7.22
CA ALA A 11 -7.29 14.05 6.22
C ALA A 11 -6.69 15.48 6.22
N PRO A 12 -5.43 15.66 6.62
CA PRO A 12 -4.76 16.92 6.40
C PRO A 12 -4.56 17.06 4.88
N GLY A 13 -5.14 18.05 4.27
CA GLY A 13 -4.99 18.27 2.83
C GLY A 13 -4.98 19.75 2.52
N SER A 14 -3.94 20.22 1.82
CA SER A 14 -4.04 21.52 1.18
C SER A 14 -4.53 21.33 -0.26
N ALA A 15 -5.50 22.14 -0.69
CA ALA A 15 -5.94 22.20 -2.08
C ALA A 15 -4.76 22.51 -3.03
N GLU A 16 -3.77 23.21 -2.52
CA GLU A 16 -2.54 23.54 -3.24
C GLU A 16 -1.68 22.30 -3.54
N ILE A 17 -1.51 21.37 -2.58
CA ILE A 17 -0.81 20.10 -2.81
C ILE A 17 -1.58 19.26 -3.80
N ALA A 18 -2.89 19.11 -3.65
CA ALA A 18 -3.72 18.34 -4.57
C ALA A 18 -3.62 18.88 -6.02
N ALA A 19 -3.53 20.20 -6.21
CA ALA A 19 -3.37 20.79 -7.53
C ALA A 19 -2.00 20.48 -8.19
N ARG A 20 -0.93 20.38 -7.39
CA ARG A 20 0.43 20.06 -7.88
C ARG A 20 0.64 18.57 -8.13
N PHE A 21 -0.10 17.72 -7.43
CA PHE A 21 0.04 16.27 -7.50
C PHE A 21 -1.07 15.62 -8.35
N ALA A 22 -1.24 16.10 -9.58
CA ALA A 22 -2.14 15.46 -10.53
C ALA A 22 -1.82 13.96 -10.64
N GLU A 23 -2.88 13.14 -10.63
CA GLU A 23 -2.74 11.68 -10.64
C GLU A 23 -2.07 11.16 -11.91
N LEU A 24 -1.19 10.18 -11.77
CA LEU A 24 -0.43 9.57 -12.87
C LEU A 24 -1.36 8.93 -13.91
N HIS A 25 -2.40 8.25 -13.44
CA HIS A 25 -3.40 7.58 -14.27
C HIS A 25 -4.78 8.22 -14.03
N PRO A 26 -5.18 9.24 -14.82
CA PRO A 26 -6.49 9.88 -14.67
C PRO A 26 -7.66 8.88 -14.81
N ALA A 27 -8.77 9.15 -14.12
CA ALA A 27 -9.96 8.33 -14.21
C ALA A 27 -10.49 8.26 -15.66
N LEU A 28 -11.06 7.12 -16.03
CA LEU A 28 -11.88 7.01 -17.26
C LEU A 28 -13.24 7.67 -17.01
N ASP A 29 -13.75 8.38 -18.02
CA ASP A 29 -15.16 8.72 -18.04
C ASP A 29 -16.03 7.48 -18.38
N ALA A 30 -17.34 7.61 -18.26
CA ALA A 30 -18.25 6.48 -18.46
C ALA A 30 -18.20 5.90 -19.87
N VAL A 31 -18.02 6.74 -20.90
CA VAL A 31 -17.95 6.30 -22.30
C VAL A 31 -16.65 5.58 -22.57
N ALA A 32 -15.53 6.15 -22.11
CA ALA A 32 -14.21 5.54 -22.23
C ALA A 32 -14.14 4.20 -21.46
N ALA A 33 -14.68 4.13 -20.23
CA ALA A 33 -14.70 2.91 -19.44
C ALA A 33 -15.50 1.78 -20.11
N VAL A 34 -16.69 2.06 -20.65
CA VAL A 34 -17.49 1.06 -21.37
C VAL A 34 -16.80 0.64 -22.67
N THR A 35 -16.21 1.58 -23.40
CA THR A 35 -15.46 1.31 -24.62
C THR A 35 -14.27 0.39 -24.34
N GLU A 36 -13.48 0.70 -23.31
CA GLU A 36 -12.32 -0.10 -22.90
C GLU A 36 -12.76 -1.48 -22.38
N ALA A 37 -13.84 -1.56 -21.61
CA ALA A 37 -14.40 -2.82 -21.14
C ALA A 37 -14.81 -3.76 -22.28
N HIS A 38 -15.29 -3.23 -23.39
CA HIS A 38 -15.64 -4.02 -24.59
C HIS A 38 -14.43 -4.55 -25.37
N ARG A 39 -13.24 -4.03 -25.14
CA ARG A 39 -12.01 -4.59 -25.72
C ARG A 39 -11.60 -5.90 -25.05
N CYS A 40 -12.07 -6.17 -23.82
CA CYS A 40 -11.72 -7.37 -23.07
C CYS A 40 -12.25 -8.64 -23.78
N LEU A 41 -11.41 -9.64 -23.92
CA LEU A 41 -11.77 -10.92 -24.57
C LEU A 41 -12.52 -11.87 -23.61
N TYR A 42 -12.63 -11.54 -22.34
CA TYR A 42 -13.26 -12.37 -21.30
C TYR A 42 -12.72 -13.80 -21.27
N CYS A 43 -11.39 -13.93 -21.26
CA CYS A 43 -10.69 -15.22 -21.31
C CYS A 43 -11.16 -16.15 -20.18
N PHE A 44 -11.32 -17.44 -20.47
CA PHE A 44 -11.70 -18.45 -19.47
C PHE A 44 -10.57 -18.65 -18.44
N ASP A 45 -9.35 -18.96 -18.91
CA ASP A 45 -8.14 -19.04 -18.07
C ASP A 45 -7.37 -17.73 -18.13
N ALA A 46 -7.96 -16.67 -17.58
CA ALA A 46 -7.45 -15.32 -17.72
C ALA A 46 -6.10 -15.13 -17.01
N PRO A 47 -4.97 -14.93 -17.73
CA PRO A 47 -3.66 -14.77 -17.12
C PRO A 47 -3.60 -13.56 -16.17
N CYS A 48 -4.39 -12.51 -16.44
CA CYS A 48 -4.50 -11.34 -15.57
C CYS A 48 -5.04 -11.66 -14.16
N MET A 49 -5.88 -12.71 -14.02
CA MET A 49 -6.30 -13.20 -12.69
C MET A 49 -5.15 -13.88 -11.97
N GLY A 50 -4.39 -14.73 -12.68
CA GLY A 50 -3.24 -15.43 -12.10
C GLY A 50 -2.10 -14.49 -11.70
N ALA A 51 -1.94 -13.38 -12.43
CA ALA A 51 -0.93 -12.36 -12.14
C ALA A 51 -1.33 -11.44 -10.97
N CYS A 52 -2.61 -11.42 -10.56
CA CYS A 52 -3.07 -10.66 -9.42
C CYS A 52 -2.87 -11.48 -8.13
N PRO A 53 -2.08 -11.04 -7.14
CA PRO A 53 -1.86 -11.78 -5.89
C PRO A 53 -3.14 -12.09 -5.11
N THR A 54 -4.18 -11.25 -5.21
CA THR A 54 -5.50 -11.48 -4.61
C THR A 54 -6.47 -12.22 -5.53
N HIS A 55 -6.06 -12.56 -6.76
CA HIS A 55 -6.86 -13.28 -7.75
C HIS A 55 -8.22 -12.63 -8.05
N ILE A 56 -8.24 -11.30 -8.26
CA ILE A 56 -9.47 -10.60 -8.68
C ILE A 56 -9.97 -11.23 -9.99
N ASP A 57 -11.26 -11.56 -10.04
CA ASP A 57 -11.91 -12.04 -11.26
C ASP A 57 -12.04 -10.88 -12.27
N VAL A 58 -10.94 -10.62 -12.99
CA VAL A 58 -10.81 -9.49 -13.91
C VAL A 58 -11.84 -9.55 -15.03
N PRO A 59 -12.01 -10.67 -15.77
CA PRO A 59 -13.04 -10.75 -16.80
C PRO A 59 -14.45 -10.46 -16.30
N LYS A 60 -14.78 -10.93 -15.10
CA LYS A 60 -16.11 -10.78 -14.50
C LYS A 60 -16.39 -9.33 -14.10
N PHE A 61 -15.46 -8.62 -13.44
CA PHE A 61 -15.73 -7.24 -13.09
C PHE A 61 -15.78 -6.34 -14.32
N ILE A 62 -14.92 -6.58 -15.32
CA ILE A 62 -14.93 -5.83 -16.59
C ILE A 62 -16.23 -6.08 -17.34
N LYS A 63 -16.71 -7.33 -17.41
CA LYS A 63 -17.99 -7.64 -18.03
C LYS A 63 -19.15 -6.89 -17.40
N LYS A 64 -19.12 -6.75 -16.07
CA LYS A 64 -20.14 -5.99 -15.35
C LYS A 64 -20.09 -4.49 -15.65
N ILE A 65 -18.90 -3.90 -15.84
CA ILE A 65 -18.77 -2.51 -16.33
C ILE A 65 -19.43 -2.40 -17.71
N ALA A 66 -19.06 -3.28 -18.66
CA ALA A 66 -19.60 -3.28 -20.01
C ALA A 66 -21.14 -3.39 -20.09
N THR A 67 -21.77 -3.96 -19.07
CA THR A 67 -23.23 -4.14 -18.97
C THR A 67 -23.92 -3.20 -18.00
N GLY A 68 -23.21 -2.17 -17.48
CA GLY A 68 -23.78 -1.14 -16.60
C GLY A 68 -24.00 -1.59 -15.13
N ASN A 69 -23.58 -2.80 -14.76
CA ASN A 69 -23.69 -3.29 -13.37
C ASN A 69 -22.47 -2.88 -12.54
N LEU A 70 -22.36 -1.60 -12.20
CA LEU A 70 -21.19 -1.04 -11.51
C LEU A 70 -21.08 -1.52 -10.06
N GLU A 71 -22.20 -1.62 -9.34
CA GLU A 71 -22.22 -2.17 -7.98
C GLU A 71 -21.73 -3.63 -7.95
N GLY A 72 -22.24 -4.46 -8.85
CA GLY A 72 -21.79 -5.84 -8.99
C GLY A 72 -20.32 -5.94 -9.42
N SER A 73 -19.80 -4.97 -10.19
CA SER A 73 -18.39 -4.86 -10.55
C SER A 73 -17.52 -4.59 -9.32
N ALA A 74 -17.85 -3.55 -8.54
CA ALA A 74 -17.16 -3.21 -7.29
C ALA A 74 -17.19 -4.37 -6.29
N LYS A 75 -18.36 -5.02 -6.13
CA LYS A 75 -18.48 -6.22 -5.28
C LYS A 75 -17.53 -7.34 -5.71
N THR A 76 -17.37 -7.59 -7.02
CA THR A 76 -16.44 -8.61 -7.52
C THR A 76 -14.99 -8.30 -7.16
N ILE A 77 -14.60 -7.02 -7.23
CA ILE A 77 -13.28 -6.55 -6.83
C ILE A 77 -13.09 -6.73 -5.32
N LEU A 78 -14.01 -6.22 -4.51
CA LEU A 78 -13.93 -6.24 -3.05
C LEU A 78 -14.00 -7.64 -2.43
N ASP A 79 -14.65 -8.59 -3.06
CA ASP A 79 -14.63 -10.01 -2.65
C ASP A 79 -13.22 -10.60 -2.68
N ALA A 80 -12.42 -10.19 -3.64
CA ALA A 80 -11.05 -10.65 -3.80
C ALA A 80 -10.04 -9.74 -3.05
N ASN A 81 -10.26 -8.44 -3.08
CA ASN A 81 -9.35 -7.41 -2.58
C ASN A 81 -10.12 -6.26 -1.93
N ILE A 82 -10.16 -6.23 -0.60
CA ILE A 82 -10.88 -5.20 0.15
C ILE A 82 -10.28 -3.79 -0.03
N LEU A 83 -9.01 -3.68 -0.46
CA LEU A 83 -8.33 -2.44 -0.79
C LEU A 83 -8.27 -2.22 -2.32
N GLY A 84 -9.39 -2.49 -3.00
CA GLY A 84 -9.51 -2.42 -4.46
C GLY A 84 -9.30 -1.02 -5.03
N ALA A 85 -9.66 0.04 -4.31
CA ALA A 85 -9.47 1.42 -4.75
C ALA A 85 -7.99 1.85 -4.65
N SER A 86 -7.29 1.51 -3.56
CA SER A 86 -5.85 1.73 -3.42
C SER A 86 -5.06 0.95 -4.46
N CYS A 87 -5.36 -0.35 -4.62
CA CYS A 87 -4.67 -1.19 -5.60
C CYS A 87 -4.90 -0.74 -7.06
N SER A 88 -6.07 -0.22 -7.39
CA SER A 88 -6.34 0.31 -8.73
C SER A 88 -5.47 1.51 -9.13
N ARG A 89 -4.87 2.18 -8.14
CA ARG A 89 -4.03 3.37 -8.30
C ARG A 89 -2.54 3.08 -8.10
N ALA A 90 -2.22 2.22 -7.13
CA ALA A 90 -0.85 2.00 -6.67
C ALA A 90 -0.18 0.72 -7.22
N CYS A 91 -0.95 -0.24 -7.75
CA CYS A 91 -0.35 -1.45 -8.32
C CYS A 91 0.47 -1.13 -9.58
N PRO A 92 1.66 -1.71 -9.74
CA PRO A 92 2.42 -1.68 -10.99
C PRO A 92 1.78 -2.64 -12.00
N VAL A 93 0.65 -2.22 -12.58
CA VAL A 93 -0.20 -3.06 -13.46
C VAL A 93 0.56 -3.63 -14.65
N GLU A 94 1.60 -2.93 -15.12
CA GLU A 94 2.46 -3.29 -16.25
C GLU A 94 3.27 -4.58 -15.99
N VAL A 95 3.55 -4.89 -14.74
CA VAL A 95 4.25 -6.13 -14.33
C VAL A 95 3.30 -7.13 -13.65
N LEU A 96 2.04 -6.77 -13.49
CA LEU A 96 0.99 -7.60 -12.93
C LEU A 96 -0.10 -7.90 -13.97
N CYS A 97 -1.33 -7.49 -13.72
CA CYS A 97 -2.50 -7.89 -14.50
C CYS A 97 -2.49 -7.41 -15.96
N GLU A 98 -2.05 -6.17 -16.23
CA GLU A 98 -1.96 -5.63 -17.59
C GLU A 98 -0.77 -6.25 -18.34
N GLY A 99 0.38 -6.43 -17.66
CA GLY A 99 1.54 -7.13 -18.22
C GLY A 99 1.22 -8.57 -18.64
N ALA A 100 0.35 -9.25 -17.90
CA ALA A 100 -0.11 -10.60 -18.22
C ALA A 100 -1.30 -10.66 -19.20
N CYS A 101 -1.82 -9.52 -19.66
CA CYS A 101 -2.96 -9.49 -20.55
C CYS A 101 -2.65 -10.18 -21.89
N VAL A 102 -3.53 -11.08 -22.35
CA VAL A 102 -3.36 -11.81 -23.61
C VAL A 102 -3.24 -10.89 -24.84
N MET A 103 -3.72 -9.65 -24.75
CA MET A 103 -3.59 -8.66 -25.83
C MET A 103 -2.13 -8.36 -26.16
N ASN A 104 -1.21 -8.47 -25.18
CA ASN A 104 0.23 -8.34 -25.42
C ASN A 104 0.75 -9.39 -26.43
N ALA A 105 0.24 -10.62 -26.37
CA ALA A 105 0.62 -11.68 -27.29
C ALA A 105 0.17 -11.41 -28.76
N TYR A 106 -0.81 -10.53 -28.94
CA TYR A 106 -1.29 -10.09 -30.25
C TYR A 106 -0.67 -8.77 -30.72
N ASN A 107 0.37 -8.26 -30.02
CA ASN A 107 0.98 -6.95 -30.24
C ASN A 107 -0.06 -5.79 -30.22
N LYS A 108 -1.03 -5.89 -29.33
CA LYS A 108 -2.06 -4.87 -29.10
C LYS A 108 -1.87 -4.28 -27.70
N GLN A 109 -2.35 -3.07 -27.53
CA GLN A 109 -2.44 -2.44 -26.20
C GLN A 109 -3.20 -3.37 -25.25
N PRO A 110 -2.63 -3.69 -24.05
CA PRO A 110 -3.35 -4.44 -23.04
C PRO A 110 -4.62 -3.69 -22.63
N ILE A 111 -5.53 -4.40 -21.97
CA ILE A 111 -6.71 -3.77 -21.37
C ILE A 111 -6.24 -2.93 -20.18
N GLU A 112 -6.73 -1.70 -20.05
CA GLU A 112 -6.44 -0.78 -18.93
C GLU A 112 -7.16 -1.23 -17.65
N ILE A 113 -6.73 -2.39 -17.13
CA ILE A 113 -7.40 -3.10 -16.02
C ILE A 113 -7.42 -2.26 -14.75
N GLY A 114 -6.30 -1.60 -14.42
CA GLY A 114 -6.20 -0.72 -13.26
C GLY A 114 -7.19 0.44 -13.34
N ARG A 115 -7.29 1.10 -14.50
CA ARG A 115 -8.23 2.22 -14.71
C ARG A 115 -9.69 1.76 -14.69
N LEU A 116 -10.01 0.58 -15.22
CA LEU A 116 -11.35 -0.02 -15.14
C LEU A 116 -11.70 -0.41 -13.69
N GLN A 117 -10.75 -0.97 -12.94
CA GLN A 117 -10.93 -1.26 -11.52
C GLN A 117 -11.20 0.04 -10.74
N ARG A 118 -10.42 1.09 -10.99
CA ARG A 118 -10.63 2.42 -10.43
C ARG A 118 -12.02 2.95 -10.76
N PHE A 119 -12.45 2.88 -12.02
CA PHE A 119 -13.77 3.33 -12.45
C PHE A 119 -14.91 2.67 -11.64
N ALA A 120 -14.84 1.35 -11.43
CA ALA A 120 -15.82 0.63 -10.63
C ALA A 120 -15.81 1.05 -9.15
N MET A 121 -14.61 1.25 -8.56
CA MET A 121 -14.47 1.68 -7.16
C MET A 121 -14.90 3.13 -6.95
N ASP A 122 -14.55 4.03 -7.87
CA ASP A 122 -14.98 5.43 -7.82
C ASP A 122 -16.51 5.55 -7.96
N ALA A 123 -17.15 4.70 -8.79
CA ALA A 123 -18.60 4.64 -8.90
C ALA A 123 -19.27 4.17 -7.58
N LEU A 124 -18.70 3.19 -6.90
CA LEU A 124 -19.16 2.76 -5.58
C LEU A 124 -19.05 3.90 -4.55
N HIS A 125 -17.92 4.61 -4.52
CA HIS A 125 -17.73 5.75 -3.64
C HIS A 125 -18.73 6.88 -3.93
N ALA A 126 -18.99 7.17 -5.21
CA ALA A 126 -19.95 8.19 -5.64
C ALA A 126 -21.41 7.83 -5.28
N SER A 127 -21.74 6.54 -5.19
CA SER A 127 -23.07 6.06 -4.77
C SER A 127 -23.25 5.97 -3.24
N GLY A 128 -22.33 6.54 -2.46
CA GLY A 128 -22.40 6.60 -1.00
C GLY A 128 -21.40 5.71 -0.27
N GLY A 129 -20.57 4.94 -1.00
CA GLY A 129 -19.48 4.14 -0.40
C GLY A 129 -19.96 3.06 0.57
N VAL A 130 -21.14 2.50 0.35
CA VAL A 130 -21.65 1.40 1.20
C VAL A 130 -20.95 0.12 0.83
N LEU A 131 -20.32 -0.51 1.83
CA LEU A 131 -19.63 -1.78 1.64
C LEU A 131 -20.67 -2.89 1.32
N PRO A 132 -20.46 -3.68 0.22
CA PRO A 132 -21.43 -4.71 -0.19
C PRO A 132 -21.33 -6.02 0.63
N PHE A 133 -20.90 -5.91 1.89
CA PHE A 133 -20.76 -7.03 2.84
C PHE A 133 -21.22 -6.60 4.21
N GLU A 134 -21.76 -7.58 4.95
CA GLU A 134 -22.13 -7.45 6.35
C GLU A 134 -21.14 -8.22 7.25
N PRO A 135 -20.93 -7.79 8.49
CA PRO A 135 -20.24 -8.60 9.48
C PRO A 135 -20.93 -9.97 9.66
N GLY A 136 -20.16 -11.02 9.83
CA GLY A 136 -20.71 -12.33 10.17
C GLY A 136 -21.33 -12.36 11.57
N PRO A 137 -22.14 -13.40 11.89
CA PRO A 137 -22.66 -13.60 13.24
C PRO A 137 -21.52 -13.66 14.27
N ALA A 138 -21.67 -12.93 15.39
CA ALA A 138 -20.64 -12.85 16.41
C ALA A 138 -20.25 -14.20 16.98
N THR A 139 -18.98 -14.55 16.92
CA THR A 139 -18.42 -15.82 17.45
C THR A 139 -18.03 -15.72 18.93
N GLY A 140 -18.01 -14.52 19.49
CA GLY A 140 -17.44 -14.25 20.82
C GLY A 140 -15.91 -14.22 20.85
N LYS A 141 -15.23 -14.47 19.73
CA LYS A 141 -13.77 -14.42 19.60
C LYS A 141 -13.28 -13.01 19.24
N LYS A 142 -12.11 -12.65 19.74
CA LYS A 142 -11.49 -11.32 19.54
C LYS A 142 -10.01 -11.44 19.19
N VAL A 143 -9.56 -10.72 18.15
CA VAL A 143 -8.18 -10.71 17.64
C VAL A 143 -7.61 -9.32 17.75
N ALA A 144 -6.36 -9.21 18.24
CA ALA A 144 -5.55 -8.00 18.14
C ALA A 144 -4.71 -8.01 16.86
N LEU A 145 -4.71 -6.91 16.12
CA LEU A 145 -3.87 -6.74 14.91
C LEU A 145 -2.89 -5.58 15.16
N ILE A 146 -1.62 -5.82 14.92
CA ILE A 146 -0.55 -4.85 15.18
C ILE A 146 -0.09 -4.23 13.88
N GLY A 147 -0.25 -2.90 13.77
CA GLY A 147 -0.07 -2.11 12.55
C GLY A 147 -1.37 -2.00 11.76
N ALA A 148 -1.71 -0.79 11.30
CA ALA A 148 -2.92 -0.50 10.51
C ALA A 148 -2.64 -0.44 9.00
N GLY A 149 -1.64 -1.19 8.51
CA GLY A 149 -1.30 -1.30 7.09
C GLY A 149 -2.20 -2.27 6.31
N PRO A 150 -2.00 -2.39 4.98
CA PRO A 150 -2.82 -3.19 4.09
C PRO A 150 -3.04 -4.64 4.53
N ALA A 151 -2.02 -5.30 5.08
CA ALA A 151 -2.14 -6.69 5.56
C ALA A 151 -3.12 -6.82 6.73
N SER A 152 -3.01 -5.94 7.74
CA SER A 152 -3.92 -5.94 8.89
C SER A 152 -5.34 -5.56 8.50
N LEU A 153 -5.50 -4.57 7.61
CA LEU A 153 -6.82 -4.15 7.11
C LEU A 153 -7.53 -5.31 6.39
N ALA A 154 -6.81 -6.04 5.53
CA ALA A 154 -7.35 -7.21 4.84
C ALA A 154 -7.66 -8.36 5.80
N CYS A 155 -6.78 -8.62 6.77
CA CYS A 155 -7.01 -9.64 7.80
C CYS A 155 -8.24 -9.29 8.65
N ALA A 156 -8.37 -8.05 9.11
CA ALA A 156 -9.51 -7.57 9.89
C ALA A 156 -10.84 -7.71 9.12
N ALA A 157 -10.86 -7.36 7.82
CA ALA A 157 -12.04 -7.53 6.98
C ALA A 157 -12.49 -9.00 6.93
N GLU A 158 -11.56 -9.94 6.74
CA GLU A 158 -11.87 -11.36 6.69
C GLU A 158 -12.35 -11.92 8.05
N LEU A 159 -11.73 -11.47 9.14
CA LEU A 159 -12.16 -11.82 10.50
C LEU A 159 -13.58 -11.31 10.78
N ARG A 160 -13.86 -10.03 10.46
CA ARG A 160 -15.18 -9.44 10.67
C ARG A 160 -16.28 -10.11 9.83
N ARG A 161 -15.99 -10.43 8.58
CA ARG A 161 -16.91 -11.19 7.70
C ARG A 161 -17.22 -12.58 8.25
N ARG A 162 -16.39 -13.12 9.15
CA ARG A 162 -16.58 -14.41 9.84
C ARG A 162 -17.04 -14.27 11.30
N GLY A 163 -17.44 -13.05 11.71
CA GLY A 163 -17.98 -12.80 13.03
C GLY A 163 -16.95 -12.71 14.17
N VAL A 164 -15.65 -12.70 13.85
CA VAL A 164 -14.57 -12.50 14.83
C VAL A 164 -14.36 -11.00 15.03
N ALA A 165 -14.33 -10.53 16.28
CA ALA A 165 -14.04 -9.14 16.59
C ALA A 165 -12.55 -8.83 16.30
N ALA A 166 -12.29 -7.67 15.70
CA ALA A 166 -10.97 -7.24 15.27
C ALA A 166 -10.64 -5.85 15.81
N VAL A 167 -9.51 -5.72 16.51
CA VAL A 167 -8.99 -4.46 17.04
C VAL A 167 -7.60 -4.22 16.48
N ILE A 168 -7.41 -3.13 15.77
CA ILE A 168 -6.15 -2.74 15.16
C ILE A 168 -5.45 -1.70 16.03
N TYR A 169 -4.20 -1.96 16.41
CA TYR A 169 -3.32 -1.05 17.13
C TYR A 169 -2.29 -0.46 16.18
N ASP A 170 -2.14 0.87 16.19
CA ASP A 170 -1.10 1.54 15.41
C ASP A 170 -0.45 2.68 16.21
N ALA A 171 0.84 2.87 16.00
CA ALA A 171 1.61 3.95 16.63
C ALA A 171 1.30 5.32 15.99
N ARG A 172 0.77 5.37 14.78
CA ARG A 172 0.43 6.59 14.06
C ARG A 172 -1.03 7.00 14.28
N PRO A 173 -1.38 8.28 14.05
CA PRO A 173 -2.75 8.78 14.27
C PRO A 173 -3.75 8.40 13.17
N LEU A 174 -3.31 7.97 11.99
CA LEU A 174 -4.19 7.58 10.87
C LEU A 174 -3.85 6.17 10.39
N PRO A 175 -4.86 5.38 9.98
CA PRO A 175 -4.66 4.05 9.41
C PRO A 175 -4.14 4.10 7.96
N GLY A 176 -3.74 2.94 7.44
CA GLY A 176 -3.37 2.74 6.04
C GLY A 176 -1.90 2.41 5.83
N GLY A 177 -1.05 2.59 6.85
CA GLY A 177 0.39 2.31 6.72
C GLY A 177 1.00 3.09 5.55
N LEU A 178 1.74 2.42 4.65
CA LEU A 178 2.37 3.08 3.51
C LEU A 178 1.36 3.64 2.49
N ASN A 179 0.14 3.14 2.38
CA ASN A 179 -0.90 3.74 1.53
C ASN A 179 -1.18 5.19 1.93
N THR A 180 -1.22 5.44 3.24
CA THR A 180 -1.47 6.77 3.80
C THR A 180 -0.21 7.61 3.87
N TYR A 181 0.95 7.01 4.22
CA TYR A 181 2.14 7.77 4.60
C TYR A 181 3.33 7.63 3.65
N GLY A 182 3.39 6.62 2.78
CA GLY A 182 4.60 6.27 2.06
C GLY A 182 4.49 6.24 0.54
N ILE A 183 3.29 6.03 -0.02
CA ILE A 183 3.07 6.07 -1.48
C ILE A 183 2.83 7.51 -1.90
N ALA A 184 3.48 7.94 -2.98
CA ALA A 184 3.38 9.31 -3.48
C ALA A 184 1.92 9.73 -3.77
N GLU A 185 1.59 11.00 -3.47
CA GLU A 185 0.24 11.55 -3.62
C GLU A 185 -0.29 11.46 -5.06
N TYR A 186 0.59 11.58 -6.07
CA TYR A 186 0.20 11.45 -7.48
C TYR A 186 -0.14 10.01 -7.91
N LYS A 187 0.25 9.00 -7.11
CA LYS A 187 -0.13 7.59 -7.30
C LYS A 187 -1.36 7.26 -6.48
N LEU A 188 -1.32 7.54 -5.18
CA LEU A 188 -2.40 7.25 -4.25
C LEU A 188 -2.67 8.47 -3.37
N PRO A 189 -3.67 9.28 -3.71
CA PRO A 189 -4.07 10.41 -2.88
C PRO A 189 -4.43 9.96 -1.45
N LEU A 190 -3.96 10.73 -0.46
CA LEU A 190 -4.24 10.47 0.96
C LEU A 190 -5.75 10.25 1.22
N LYS A 191 -6.58 11.12 0.64
CA LYS A 191 -8.04 11.04 0.77
C LYS A 191 -8.63 9.73 0.25
N GLU A 192 -8.05 9.14 -0.80
CA GLU A 192 -8.54 7.88 -1.36
C GLU A 192 -8.19 6.69 -0.47
N SER A 193 -6.97 6.69 0.12
CA SER A 193 -6.60 5.71 1.14
C SER A 193 -7.54 5.75 2.34
N LEU A 194 -7.81 6.93 2.89
CA LEU A 194 -8.66 7.08 4.07
C LEU A 194 -10.14 6.77 3.77
N ARG A 195 -10.65 7.16 2.59
CA ARG A 195 -12.01 6.85 2.15
C ARG A 195 -12.27 5.35 2.09
N GLU A 196 -11.31 4.59 1.55
CA GLU A 196 -11.40 3.14 1.47
C GLU A 196 -11.39 2.49 2.85
N ILE A 197 -10.63 3.03 3.79
CA ILE A 197 -10.59 2.53 5.17
C ILE A 197 -11.86 2.89 5.94
N ASP A 198 -12.44 4.07 5.73
CA ASP A 198 -13.76 4.43 6.27
C ASP A 198 -14.84 3.46 5.80
N MET A 199 -14.78 3.03 4.54
CA MET A 199 -15.68 2.02 4.00
C MET A 199 -15.47 0.66 4.70
N LEU A 200 -14.21 0.23 4.89
CA LEU A 200 -13.86 -1.02 5.60
C LEU A 200 -14.31 -0.98 7.06
N ALA A 201 -14.24 0.18 7.71
CA ALA A 201 -14.66 0.36 9.11
C ALA A 201 -16.16 0.03 9.32
N GLN A 202 -16.99 0.07 8.27
CA GLN A 202 -18.41 -0.36 8.33
C GLN A 202 -18.57 -1.81 8.76
N LEU A 203 -17.53 -2.66 8.64
CA LEU A 203 -17.52 -4.02 9.19
C LEU A 203 -17.41 -4.05 10.72
N GLY A 204 -17.27 -2.91 11.39
CA GLY A 204 -17.12 -2.83 12.84
C GLY A 204 -15.71 -3.22 13.31
N VAL A 205 -14.68 -2.86 12.56
CA VAL A 205 -13.27 -2.92 12.99
C VAL A 205 -13.02 -1.80 13.99
N GLU A 206 -12.44 -2.12 15.14
CA GLU A 206 -12.01 -1.14 16.14
C GLU A 206 -10.57 -0.70 15.87
N PHE A 207 -10.27 0.59 16.11
CA PHE A 207 -8.91 1.14 15.94
C PHE A 207 -8.45 1.81 17.22
N VAL A 208 -7.19 1.53 17.60
CA VAL A 208 -6.49 2.15 18.75
C VAL A 208 -5.20 2.75 18.23
N PHE A 209 -5.23 4.06 18.04
CA PHE A 209 -4.11 4.83 17.50
C PHE A 209 -3.16 5.36 18.55
N GLU A 210 -2.01 5.92 18.12
CA GLU A 210 -0.98 6.51 18.97
C GLU A 210 -0.51 5.54 20.07
N THR A 211 -0.54 4.24 19.74
CA THR A 211 -0.21 3.15 20.64
C THR A 211 0.91 2.30 20.05
N THR A 212 2.12 2.52 20.54
CA THR A 212 3.27 1.68 20.21
C THR A 212 3.16 0.36 20.96
N VAL A 213 3.22 -0.75 20.22
CA VAL A 213 3.23 -2.10 20.78
C VAL A 213 4.69 -2.55 20.92
N ASP A 214 5.20 -2.49 22.14
CA ASP A 214 6.48 -3.09 22.53
C ASP A 214 6.29 -4.54 23.01
N ALA A 215 7.37 -5.18 23.46
CA ALA A 215 7.33 -6.57 23.95
C ALA A 215 6.44 -6.77 25.17
N ALA A 216 6.33 -5.77 26.06
CA ALA A 216 5.47 -5.84 27.24
C ALA A 216 3.99 -5.73 26.84
N LYS A 217 3.66 -4.77 25.99
CA LYS A 217 2.31 -4.60 25.44
C LYS A 217 1.88 -5.81 24.62
N LEU A 218 2.81 -6.40 23.82
CA LEU A 218 2.53 -7.61 23.06
C LEU A 218 2.11 -8.77 23.95
N LYS A 219 2.81 -9.00 25.08
CA LYS A 219 2.44 -10.05 26.06
C LYS A 219 1.08 -9.78 26.70
N GLN A 220 0.76 -8.50 26.97
CA GLN A 220 -0.56 -8.13 27.46
C GLN A 220 -1.65 -8.49 26.43
N LEU A 221 -1.45 -8.12 25.16
CA LEU A 221 -2.39 -8.42 24.07
C LEU A 221 -2.52 -9.92 23.83
N GLU A 222 -1.44 -10.70 23.93
CA GLU A 222 -1.47 -12.15 23.87
C GLU A 222 -2.36 -12.76 24.97
N ALA A 223 -2.36 -12.20 26.16
CA ALA A 223 -3.18 -12.68 27.26
C ALA A 223 -4.66 -12.27 27.12
N GLU A 224 -4.94 -11.08 26.59
CA GLU A 224 -6.28 -10.50 26.53
C GLU A 224 -7.10 -10.93 25.29
N TYR A 225 -6.45 -11.36 24.19
CA TYR A 225 -7.07 -11.69 22.91
C TYR A 225 -6.96 -13.18 22.62
N ASP A 226 -7.90 -13.71 21.84
CA ASP A 226 -7.87 -15.12 21.41
C ASP A 226 -6.78 -15.39 20.37
N GLY A 227 -6.36 -14.38 19.60
CA GLY A 227 -5.28 -14.46 18.62
C GLY A 227 -4.66 -13.09 18.36
N VAL A 228 -3.45 -13.07 17.78
CA VAL A 228 -2.71 -11.86 17.43
C VAL A 228 -2.24 -11.92 15.98
N PHE A 229 -2.48 -10.87 15.21
CA PHE A 229 -1.93 -10.73 13.87
C PHE A 229 -0.84 -9.65 13.83
N LEU A 230 0.31 -9.98 13.28
CA LEU A 230 1.46 -9.07 13.13
C LEU A 230 1.53 -8.56 11.68
N GLY A 231 1.07 -7.34 11.45
CA GLY A 231 1.09 -6.65 10.17
C GLY A 231 1.89 -5.34 10.21
N VAL A 232 3.03 -5.36 10.89
CA VAL A 232 3.83 -4.17 11.21
C VAL A 232 4.62 -3.59 10.04
N GLY A 233 4.61 -4.25 8.88
CA GLY A 233 5.33 -3.81 7.70
C GLY A 233 6.85 -3.83 7.88
N LEU A 234 7.53 -2.87 7.25
CA LEU A 234 8.97 -2.60 7.44
C LEU A 234 9.17 -1.40 8.38
N GLY A 235 10.38 -1.31 8.92
CA GLY A 235 10.79 -0.23 9.81
C GLY A 235 11.32 1.00 9.06
N ALA A 236 12.13 1.78 9.77
CA ALA A 236 12.73 2.99 9.24
C ALA A 236 13.70 2.71 8.06
N ILE A 237 13.98 3.76 7.29
CA ILE A 237 15.03 3.72 6.26
C ILE A 237 16.37 3.37 6.92
N GLN A 238 17.10 2.45 6.29
CA GLN A 238 18.44 2.06 6.74
C GLN A 238 19.40 3.24 6.68
N LYS A 239 20.35 3.27 7.61
CA LYS A 239 21.44 4.25 7.62
C LYS A 239 22.67 3.67 6.97
N LEU A 240 23.40 4.47 6.19
CA LEU A 240 24.70 4.10 5.61
C LEU A 240 25.85 4.27 6.62
N GLY A 241 25.60 4.96 7.73
CA GLY A 241 26.59 5.27 8.75
C GLY A 241 27.46 6.48 8.41
N LEU A 242 27.00 7.32 7.50
CA LEU A 242 27.68 8.57 7.14
C LEU A 242 27.41 9.63 8.21
N ALA A 243 28.45 10.37 8.62
CA ALA A 243 28.32 11.44 9.61
C ALA A 243 27.32 12.52 9.18
N GLN A 244 27.23 12.78 7.87
CA GLN A 244 26.35 13.79 7.26
C GLN A 244 24.88 13.40 7.34
N GLU A 245 24.51 12.14 7.52
CA GLU A 245 23.11 11.70 7.61
C GLU A 245 22.34 12.30 8.81
N GLN A 246 23.05 12.84 9.77
CA GLN A 246 22.47 13.50 10.96
C GLN A 246 22.52 15.03 10.86
N GLY A 247 22.98 15.56 9.72
CA GLY A 247 23.10 16.99 9.47
C GLY A 247 21.78 17.70 9.23
N GLU A 248 21.78 19.00 9.39
CA GLU A 248 20.67 19.85 8.97
C GLU A 248 20.47 19.71 7.44
N GLY A 249 19.22 19.77 6.99
CA GLY A 249 18.89 19.56 5.57
C GLY A 249 18.96 18.10 5.10
N VAL A 250 18.97 17.12 6.02
CA VAL A 250 18.91 15.69 5.67
C VAL A 250 17.63 15.08 6.25
N THR A 251 16.92 14.34 5.41
CA THR A 251 15.74 13.58 5.80
C THR A 251 15.72 12.21 5.11
N ASN A 252 14.84 11.33 5.51
CA ASN A 252 14.59 10.10 4.78
C ASN A 252 13.33 10.20 3.90
N ALA A 253 13.25 9.36 2.86
CA ALA A 253 12.18 9.42 1.88
C ALA A 253 10.78 9.19 2.48
N LEU A 254 10.65 8.32 3.48
CA LEU A 254 9.34 8.04 4.10
C LEU A 254 8.86 9.24 4.92
N ASP A 255 9.73 9.89 5.69
CA ASP A 255 9.38 11.09 6.45
C ASP A 255 9.09 12.27 5.52
N PHE A 256 9.85 12.39 4.42
CA PHE A 256 9.58 13.40 3.39
C PHE A 256 8.21 13.20 2.75
N VAL A 257 7.88 11.96 2.34
CA VAL A 257 6.57 11.62 1.75
C VAL A 257 5.45 11.83 2.77
N ALA A 258 5.59 11.33 3.99
CA ALA A 258 4.60 11.52 5.05
C ALA A 258 4.41 13.01 5.36
N GLY A 259 5.48 13.80 5.37
CA GLY A 259 5.46 15.23 5.65
C GLY A 259 4.62 16.02 4.64
N TYR A 260 4.80 15.82 3.34
CA TYR A 260 4.00 16.57 2.38
C TYR A 260 2.56 16.00 2.26
N LYS A 261 2.36 14.71 2.40
CA LYS A 261 1.01 14.13 2.45
C LYS A 261 0.19 14.62 3.64
N SER A 262 0.84 14.83 4.79
CA SER A 262 0.20 15.40 5.98
C SER A 262 0.07 16.93 5.96
N GLY A 263 0.60 17.61 4.94
CA GLY A 263 0.60 19.07 4.86
C GLY A 263 1.65 19.77 5.75
N ALA A 264 2.52 19.00 6.42
CA ALA A 264 3.63 19.56 7.20
C ALA A 264 4.74 20.13 6.29
N ILE A 265 4.90 19.58 5.08
CA ILE A 265 5.81 20.08 4.03
C ILE A 265 4.94 20.56 2.88
N VAL A 266 5.00 21.85 2.59
CA VAL A 266 4.22 22.50 1.51
C VAL A 266 5.06 22.93 0.31
N SER A 267 6.38 22.94 0.46
CA SER A 267 7.34 23.29 -0.61
C SER A 267 8.67 22.57 -0.38
N ALA A 268 9.39 22.31 -1.47
CA ALA A 268 10.77 21.85 -1.41
C ALA A 268 11.74 23.03 -1.64
N PRO A 269 12.97 22.97 -1.10
CA PRO A 269 13.99 23.96 -1.41
C PRO A 269 14.45 23.86 -2.87
N ALA A 270 15.23 24.85 -3.34
CA ALA A 270 15.58 24.98 -4.74
C ALA A 270 16.38 23.80 -5.28
N LYS A 271 17.28 23.22 -4.48
CA LYS A 271 18.13 22.10 -4.89
C LYS A 271 17.97 20.92 -3.95
N VAL A 272 17.60 19.78 -4.49
CA VAL A 272 17.36 18.52 -3.74
C VAL A 272 18.20 17.40 -4.34
N ALA A 273 18.90 16.67 -3.48
CA ALA A 273 19.52 15.38 -3.82
C ALA A 273 18.71 14.23 -3.21
N VAL A 274 18.51 13.14 -3.98
CA VAL A 274 17.88 11.91 -3.48
C VAL A 274 18.87 10.77 -3.61
N VAL A 275 19.20 10.12 -2.49
CA VAL A 275 20.17 9.01 -2.47
C VAL A 275 19.41 7.69 -2.53
N GLY A 276 19.56 6.96 -3.63
CA GLY A 276 18.88 5.69 -3.88
C GLY A 276 18.30 5.61 -5.28
N ALA A 277 17.78 4.43 -5.67
CA ALA A 277 17.16 4.21 -6.98
C ALA A 277 16.07 3.11 -6.92
N GLY A 278 15.32 3.03 -5.84
CA GLY A 278 14.08 2.25 -5.72
C GLY A 278 12.84 3.12 -6.02
N ASN A 279 11.66 2.49 -6.08
CA ASN A 279 10.40 3.21 -6.32
C ASN A 279 10.18 4.35 -5.31
N THR A 280 10.50 4.15 -4.02
CA THR A 280 10.40 5.20 -3.00
C THR A 280 11.35 6.39 -3.27
N ALA A 281 12.54 6.13 -3.85
CA ALA A 281 13.47 7.19 -4.24
C ALA A 281 12.91 8.00 -5.42
N ILE A 282 12.33 7.33 -6.41
CA ILE A 282 11.62 7.96 -7.54
C ILE A 282 10.47 8.82 -7.01
N ASP A 283 9.65 8.27 -6.10
CA ASP A 283 8.52 8.98 -5.50
C ASP A 283 8.96 10.27 -4.78
N ALA A 284 10.04 10.19 -4.01
CA ALA A 284 10.59 11.35 -3.32
C ALA A 284 11.16 12.40 -4.30
N ALA A 285 11.83 11.96 -5.37
CA ALA A 285 12.40 12.85 -6.37
C ALA A 285 11.32 13.61 -7.15
N ILE A 286 10.29 12.91 -7.66
CA ILE A 286 9.16 13.53 -8.35
C ILE A 286 8.39 14.46 -7.40
N ALA A 287 8.20 14.04 -6.14
CA ALA A 287 7.55 14.88 -5.15
C ALA A 287 8.33 16.18 -4.91
N ALA A 288 9.67 16.14 -4.83
CA ALA A 288 10.49 17.33 -4.69
C ALA A 288 10.32 18.31 -5.88
N VAL A 289 10.29 17.78 -7.12
CA VAL A 289 9.99 18.59 -8.32
C VAL A 289 8.62 19.26 -8.20
N ARG A 290 7.59 18.49 -7.87
CA ARG A 290 6.20 18.99 -7.78
C ARG A 290 5.98 19.93 -6.60
N LEU A 291 6.81 19.84 -5.56
CA LEU A 291 6.85 20.79 -4.44
C LEU A 291 7.65 22.07 -4.78
N GLY A 292 8.17 22.19 -6.00
CA GLY A 292 8.77 23.41 -6.52
C GLY A 292 10.30 23.47 -6.48
N ALA A 293 10.99 22.34 -6.28
CA ALA A 293 12.44 22.31 -6.43
C ALA A 293 12.84 22.65 -7.87
N ALA A 294 13.81 23.56 -8.04
CA ALA A 294 14.32 23.96 -9.36
C ALA A 294 15.27 22.91 -9.96
N GLU A 295 15.93 22.14 -9.10
CA GLU A 295 16.86 21.10 -9.49
C GLU A 295 16.73 19.90 -8.54
N VAL A 296 16.46 18.70 -9.10
CA VAL A 296 16.42 17.45 -8.35
C VAL A 296 17.39 16.47 -8.99
N THR A 297 18.30 15.93 -8.19
CA THR A 297 19.33 14.99 -8.66
C THR A 297 19.28 13.71 -7.84
N MET A 298 19.04 12.57 -8.49
CA MET A 298 19.17 11.27 -7.89
C MET A 298 20.63 10.78 -7.96
N VAL A 299 21.15 10.31 -6.82
CA VAL A 299 22.51 9.77 -6.70
C VAL A 299 22.42 8.29 -6.43
N TYR A 300 23.02 7.47 -7.28
CA TYR A 300 23.02 6.03 -7.16
C TYR A 300 24.37 5.38 -7.39
N ARG A 301 24.76 4.48 -6.48
CA ARG A 301 26.10 3.85 -6.48
C ARG A 301 26.36 2.86 -7.61
N ARG A 302 25.32 2.47 -8.37
CA ARG A 302 25.42 1.55 -9.51
C ARG A 302 24.88 2.18 -10.78
N GLY A 303 24.88 1.43 -11.88
CA GLY A 303 24.32 1.88 -13.16
C GLY A 303 22.79 1.72 -13.24
N PRO A 304 22.17 2.25 -14.29
CA PRO A 304 20.73 2.17 -14.49
C PRO A 304 20.21 0.72 -14.59
N GLU A 305 21.02 -0.22 -15.07
CA GLU A 305 20.66 -1.64 -15.21
C GLU A 305 20.48 -2.35 -13.86
N GLN A 306 21.07 -1.81 -12.78
CA GLN A 306 20.94 -2.33 -11.42
C GLN A 306 19.96 -1.53 -10.57
N MET A 307 19.21 -0.63 -11.18
CA MET A 307 18.14 0.11 -10.51
C MET A 307 17.02 -0.85 -10.11
N SER A 308 16.51 -0.72 -8.89
CA SER A 308 15.40 -1.56 -8.39
C SER A 308 14.02 -0.96 -8.66
N ALA A 309 13.93 0.31 -9.07
CA ALA A 309 12.67 0.90 -9.50
C ALA A 309 12.24 0.32 -10.86
N PHE A 310 10.94 0.30 -11.10
CA PHE A 310 10.38 -0.13 -12.39
C PHE A 310 10.81 0.82 -13.51
N SER A 311 10.97 0.29 -14.72
CA SER A 311 11.42 1.08 -15.88
C SER A 311 10.48 2.23 -16.22
N PHE A 312 9.18 2.03 -16.12
CA PHE A 312 8.18 3.08 -16.36
C PHE A 312 8.26 4.22 -15.31
N GLU A 313 8.57 3.91 -14.06
CA GLU A 313 8.82 4.89 -12.99
C GLU A 313 10.05 5.75 -13.30
N TYR A 314 11.11 5.11 -13.76
CA TYR A 314 12.34 5.79 -14.17
C TYR A 314 12.10 6.76 -15.34
N GLU A 315 11.38 6.27 -16.38
CA GLU A 315 11.04 7.12 -17.53
C GLU A 315 10.14 8.30 -17.11
N HIS A 316 9.20 8.07 -16.20
CA HIS A 316 8.37 9.15 -15.65
C HIS A 316 9.21 10.20 -14.91
N ALA A 317 10.15 9.78 -14.04
CA ALA A 317 11.03 10.71 -13.34
C ALA A 317 11.87 11.57 -14.30
N LYS A 318 12.33 10.98 -15.42
CA LYS A 318 13.04 11.73 -16.48
C LYS A 318 12.15 12.78 -17.14
N GLN A 319 10.89 12.44 -17.41
CA GLN A 319 9.90 13.37 -17.98
C GLN A 319 9.60 14.53 -17.04
N GLU A 320 9.61 14.29 -15.72
CA GLU A 320 9.46 15.33 -14.68
C GLU A 320 10.73 16.18 -14.49
N GLY A 321 11.83 15.87 -15.22
CA GLY A 321 13.07 16.65 -15.19
C GLY A 321 14.07 16.24 -14.12
N VAL A 322 13.90 15.08 -13.48
CA VAL A 322 14.87 14.55 -12.52
C VAL A 322 16.17 14.17 -13.21
N LYS A 323 17.30 14.61 -12.68
CA LYS A 323 18.65 14.27 -13.13
C LYS A 323 19.16 13.03 -12.41
N PHE A 324 20.04 12.25 -13.04
CA PHE A 324 20.59 11.00 -12.49
C PHE A 324 22.12 11.02 -12.52
N LEU A 325 22.75 10.77 -11.39
CA LEU A 325 24.17 10.52 -11.24
C LEU A 325 24.38 9.03 -10.92
N TRP A 326 24.74 8.28 -11.95
CA TRP A 326 25.02 6.85 -11.86
C TRP A 326 26.47 6.58 -11.43
N ASN A 327 26.73 5.38 -10.89
CA ASN A 327 28.03 4.93 -10.42
C ASN A 327 28.68 5.93 -9.45
N THR A 328 27.85 6.60 -8.64
CA THR A 328 28.23 7.70 -7.77
C THR A 328 27.95 7.31 -6.32
N PRO A 329 28.91 7.37 -5.41
CA PRO A 329 28.70 7.03 -4.02
C PRO A 329 27.80 8.03 -3.32
N ALA A 330 27.14 7.60 -2.24
CA ALA A 330 26.14 8.41 -1.52
C ALA A 330 26.69 9.72 -0.97
N GLU A 331 27.98 9.74 -0.57
CA GLU A 331 28.68 10.90 -0.04
C GLU A 331 28.68 12.08 -1.01
N ALA A 332 28.64 11.80 -2.32
CA ALA A 332 28.61 12.83 -3.33
C ALA A 332 27.36 13.73 -3.22
N ALA A 333 26.23 13.19 -2.75
CA ALA A 333 25.00 13.97 -2.56
C ALA A 333 25.21 15.17 -1.62
N PHE A 334 26.08 15.03 -0.63
CA PHE A 334 26.40 16.08 0.34
C PHE A 334 27.38 17.14 -0.19
N THR A 335 27.96 16.93 -1.38
CA THR A 335 28.91 17.86 -2.03
C THR A 335 28.32 18.57 -3.23
N LEU A 336 27.08 18.27 -3.62
CA LEU A 336 26.38 18.90 -4.75
C LEU A 336 25.87 20.32 -4.46
N GLY A 337 26.02 20.79 -3.21
CA GLY A 337 25.48 22.09 -2.80
C GLY A 337 23.94 22.09 -2.79
N CYS A 338 23.34 20.94 -2.44
CA CYS A 338 21.90 20.81 -2.28
C CYS A 338 21.47 21.32 -0.91
N ASP A 339 20.29 21.94 -0.87
CA ASP A 339 19.68 22.46 0.36
C ASP A 339 18.98 21.33 1.16
N LEU A 340 18.62 20.24 0.46
CA LEU A 340 17.98 19.05 1.05
C LEU A 340 18.60 17.78 0.45
N VAL A 341 18.92 16.82 1.30
CA VAL A 341 19.32 15.46 0.92
C VAL A 341 18.29 14.48 1.47
N VAL A 342 17.64 13.72 0.57
CA VAL A 342 16.62 12.71 0.92
C VAL A 342 17.24 11.32 0.80
N MET A 343 17.37 10.62 1.93
CA MET A 343 17.92 9.26 1.98
C MET A 343 16.85 8.23 1.66
N SER A 344 17.09 7.37 0.66
CA SER A 344 16.17 6.30 0.23
C SER A 344 16.93 5.01 -0.10
N VAL A 345 17.66 4.48 0.87
CA VAL A 345 18.61 3.37 0.72
C VAL A 345 18.05 2.02 1.19
N GLY A 346 16.74 1.90 1.21
CA GLY A 346 16.00 0.71 1.65
C GLY A 346 15.53 0.82 3.10
N GLN A 347 14.55 -0.01 3.45
CA GLN A 347 13.98 -0.10 4.80
C GLN A 347 14.59 -1.28 5.55
N GLY A 348 14.74 -1.14 6.86
CA GLY A 348 15.04 -2.22 7.79
C GLY A 348 13.75 -2.95 8.20
N THR A 349 13.91 -4.03 8.95
CA THR A 349 12.80 -4.69 9.66
C THR A 349 12.54 -3.96 10.99
N HIS A 350 11.34 -4.12 11.53
CA HIS A 350 10.94 -3.61 12.85
C HIS A 350 10.23 -4.73 13.62
N THR A 351 11.01 -5.77 13.96
CA THR A 351 10.49 -7.02 14.54
C THR A 351 11.18 -7.39 15.85
N GLU A 352 11.99 -6.51 16.40
CA GLU A 352 12.76 -6.76 17.63
C GLU A 352 11.84 -7.01 18.84
N PHE A 353 10.66 -6.38 18.85
CA PHE A 353 9.70 -6.51 19.95
C PHE A 353 8.99 -7.89 19.98
N VAL A 354 9.07 -8.69 18.91
CA VAL A 354 8.52 -10.05 18.85
C VAL A 354 9.58 -11.13 19.06
N ASP A 355 10.85 -10.75 19.31
CA ASP A 355 11.93 -11.69 19.55
C ASP A 355 11.62 -12.58 20.77
N GLY A 356 11.87 -13.87 20.64
CA GLY A 356 11.51 -14.87 21.64
C GLY A 356 10.01 -15.23 21.68
N THR A 357 9.13 -14.51 20.96
CA THR A 357 7.70 -14.84 20.84
C THR A 357 7.40 -15.66 19.60
N VAL A 358 8.01 -15.29 18.46
CA VAL A 358 7.90 -15.97 17.17
C VAL A 358 9.28 -16.14 16.54
N GLN A 359 9.41 -17.11 15.64
CA GLN A 359 10.66 -17.32 14.92
C GLN A 359 10.94 -16.19 13.93
N LEU A 360 12.16 -15.68 13.95
CA LEU A 360 12.67 -14.70 12.98
C LEU A 360 13.76 -15.30 12.10
N GLU A 361 13.78 -14.94 10.83
CA GLU A 361 14.87 -15.21 9.89
C GLU A 361 15.28 -13.92 9.20
N ARG A 362 16.54 -13.48 9.42
CA ARG A 362 17.08 -12.21 8.90
C ARG A 362 16.17 -11.00 9.22
N GLY A 363 15.66 -10.96 10.45
CA GLY A 363 14.77 -9.92 10.93
C GLY A 363 13.33 -10.01 10.41
N ARG A 364 12.95 -11.02 9.63
CA ARG A 364 11.60 -11.24 9.13
C ARG A 364 10.89 -12.32 9.93
N ILE A 365 9.59 -12.16 10.13
CA ILE A 365 8.75 -13.15 10.82
C ILE A 365 8.57 -14.37 9.91
N VAL A 366 8.91 -15.54 10.43
CA VAL A 366 8.71 -16.81 9.72
C VAL A 366 7.27 -17.27 9.86
N VAL A 367 6.62 -17.55 8.73
CA VAL A 367 5.23 -18.02 8.67
C VAL A 367 5.08 -19.23 7.77
N ASP A 368 4.08 -20.04 8.06
CA ASP A 368 3.54 -20.97 7.08
C ASP A 368 2.89 -20.17 5.94
N ARG A 369 3.34 -20.40 4.71
CA ARG A 369 2.91 -19.61 3.54
C ARG A 369 1.45 -19.85 3.14
N ALA A 370 0.87 -20.98 3.52
CA ALA A 370 -0.52 -21.27 3.20
C ALA A 370 -1.51 -20.62 4.19
N THR A 371 -1.06 -20.37 5.42
CA THR A 371 -1.95 -19.92 6.51
C THR A 371 -1.55 -18.57 7.11
N GLY A 372 -0.31 -18.13 6.96
CA GLY A 372 0.24 -16.99 7.68
C GLY A 372 0.52 -17.25 9.16
N GLN A 373 0.33 -18.49 9.66
CA GLN A 373 0.59 -18.83 11.05
C GLN A 373 2.10 -18.85 11.33
N THR A 374 2.50 -18.37 12.50
CA THR A 374 3.90 -18.34 12.94
C THR A 374 4.28 -19.59 13.72
N SER A 375 5.50 -19.65 14.25
CA SER A 375 5.94 -20.70 15.18
C SER A 375 5.18 -20.74 16.50
N ASN A 376 4.52 -19.64 16.90
CA ASN A 376 3.57 -19.59 18.02
C ASN A 376 2.15 -19.68 17.45
N ALA A 377 1.42 -20.75 17.80
CA ALA A 377 0.11 -21.05 17.24
C ALA A 377 -0.92 -19.93 17.40
N LYS A 378 -0.78 -19.05 18.38
CA LYS A 378 -1.67 -17.92 18.64
C LYS A 378 -1.38 -16.69 17.75
N PHE A 379 -0.22 -16.70 17.07
CA PHE A 379 0.26 -15.58 16.26
C PHE A 379 0.22 -15.91 14.77
N PHE A 380 -0.28 -14.96 14.00
CA PHE A 380 -0.26 -14.95 12.54
C PHE A 380 0.44 -13.69 12.08
N ALA A 381 1.01 -13.69 10.88
CA ALA A 381 1.65 -12.51 10.31
C ALA A 381 1.47 -12.45 8.78
N GLY A 382 1.64 -11.25 8.22
CA GLY A 382 1.59 -11.04 6.77
C GLY A 382 2.07 -9.65 6.36
N GLY A 383 2.28 -9.48 5.06
CA GLY A 383 2.85 -8.27 4.48
C GLY A 383 4.37 -8.20 4.65
N ASP A 384 4.91 -6.99 4.57
CA ASP A 384 6.35 -6.76 4.40
C ASP A 384 7.20 -7.27 5.56
N CYS A 385 6.67 -7.39 6.77
CA CYS A 385 7.38 -7.99 7.90
C CYS A 385 7.67 -9.49 7.71
N THR A 386 7.00 -10.16 6.77
CA THR A 386 7.21 -11.57 6.41
C THR A 386 7.91 -11.73 5.06
N ASN A 387 7.53 -10.94 4.06
CA ASN A 387 8.01 -11.09 2.68
C ASN A 387 9.20 -10.18 2.31
N GLY A 388 9.50 -9.16 3.14
CA GLY A 388 10.65 -8.26 2.98
C GLY A 388 10.39 -7.03 2.13
N GLY A 389 9.15 -6.73 1.83
CA GLY A 389 8.70 -5.59 1.04
C GLY A 389 8.30 -5.99 -0.38
N ARG A 390 6.98 -5.88 -0.63
CA ARG A 390 6.36 -6.12 -1.92
C ARG A 390 5.26 -5.09 -2.18
N GLU A 391 4.40 -5.38 -3.15
CA GLU A 391 3.31 -4.48 -3.52
C GLU A 391 2.16 -4.50 -2.48
N VAL A 392 1.36 -3.45 -2.49
CA VAL A 392 0.16 -3.34 -1.64
C VAL A 392 -0.73 -4.58 -1.78
N VAL A 393 -0.92 -5.05 -2.99
CA VAL A 393 -1.76 -6.21 -3.29
C VAL A 393 -1.20 -7.52 -2.72
N ASP A 394 0.14 -7.66 -2.57
CA ASP A 394 0.74 -8.81 -1.89
C ASP A 394 0.43 -8.78 -0.39
N ALA A 395 0.55 -7.61 0.24
CA ALA A 395 0.21 -7.45 1.64
C ALA A 395 -1.28 -7.73 1.91
N VAL A 396 -2.17 -7.30 1.00
CA VAL A 396 -3.62 -7.64 1.06
C VAL A 396 -3.83 -9.15 0.94
N ALA A 397 -3.16 -9.81 0.00
CA ALA A 397 -3.26 -11.27 -0.19
C ALA A 397 -2.80 -12.03 1.07
N ASP A 398 -1.68 -11.62 1.67
CA ASP A 398 -1.16 -12.19 2.91
C ASP A 398 -2.17 -12.02 4.05
N GLY A 399 -2.67 -10.80 4.26
CA GLY A 399 -3.64 -10.51 5.32
C GLY A 399 -4.96 -11.25 5.15
N LYS A 400 -5.48 -11.30 3.91
CA LYS A 400 -6.69 -12.07 3.58
C LYS A 400 -6.52 -13.56 3.90
N ARG A 401 -5.44 -14.16 3.45
CA ARG A 401 -5.12 -15.57 3.70
C ARG A 401 -5.01 -15.86 5.19
N ALA A 402 -4.28 -15.02 5.92
CA ALA A 402 -4.11 -15.14 7.37
C ALA A 402 -5.44 -14.97 8.10
N GLY A 403 -6.28 -14.00 7.72
CA GLY A 403 -7.60 -13.80 8.33
C GLY A 403 -8.53 -14.99 8.16
N VAL A 404 -8.54 -15.62 6.98
CA VAL A 404 -9.29 -16.85 6.72
C VAL A 404 -8.80 -18.01 7.60
N ALA A 405 -7.48 -18.24 7.61
CA ALA A 405 -6.87 -19.33 8.38
C ALA A 405 -7.02 -19.14 9.90
N MET A 406 -6.84 -17.89 10.38
CA MET A 406 -7.00 -17.56 11.79
C MET A 406 -8.45 -17.75 12.27
N ALA A 407 -9.45 -17.37 11.47
CA ALA A 407 -10.84 -17.61 11.83
C ALA A 407 -11.15 -19.12 11.93
N ALA A 408 -10.66 -19.91 10.98
CA ALA A 408 -10.81 -21.37 11.02
C ALA A 408 -10.11 -21.99 12.25
N TRP A 409 -8.90 -21.54 12.57
CA TRP A 409 -8.16 -21.99 13.75
C TRP A 409 -8.90 -21.64 15.06
N LEU A 410 -9.49 -20.45 15.16
CA LEU A 410 -10.28 -20.01 16.33
C LEU A 410 -11.55 -20.83 16.52
N GLU A 411 -12.10 -21.40 15.45
CA GLU A 411 -13.25 -22.31 15.47
C GLU A 411 -12.86 -23.77 15.75
N GLY A 412 -11.56 -24.09 15.84
CA GLY A 412 -11.05 -25.45 16.03
C GLY A 412 -11.13 -26.35 14.80
N LYS A 413 -11.10 -25.75 13.62
CA LYS A 413 -11.15 -26.43 12.30
C LYS A 413 -9.78 -26.53 11.64
#